data_aa0ab93ef5f849e8a4a9267188a1d365
#
_entry.id   aa0ab93ef5f849e8a4a9267188a1d365
#
_cell.length_a   1.000
_cell.length_b   1.000
_cell.length_c   1.000
_cell.angle_alpha   90.00
_cell.angle_beta   90.00
_cell.angle_gamma   90.00
#
_symmetry.space_group_name_H-M   'P 1'
#
loop_
_entity.id
_entity.type
_entity.pdbx_description
1 polymer ?
#
loop_
_entity_poly.entity_id
_entity_poly.type
_entity_poly.pdbx_seq_one_letter_code
_entity_poly.pdbx_strand_id
1 'polypeptide(L)'
;MKRILLSLAAALCMCASAAAQTVAPFKDGDRAVFLGNSITDGGHYHSYIWLYYMTRFPYMDLRVMNAGIGGETAGDMYKRLDGDVFSKRPTVLTVTFGMNDTGYMEYNGDDAGAFGEKKYRECYCLLYTSPSPRD
;
A
#
# COMPACT_ATOMS: atom_id res chain seq x y z
N MET A 1 28.37 -32.73 21.38
CA MET A 1 27.02 -32.56 21.94
C MET A 1 26.65 -31.09 22.18
N LYS A 2 27.43 -30.29 22.94
CA LYS A 2 27.09 -28.87 23.22
C LYS A 2 26.93 -28.00 21.96
N ARG A 3 27.73 -28.21 20.92
CA ARG A 3 27.65 -27.40 19.66
C ARG A 3 26.40 -27.72 18.83
N ILE A 4 25.91 -28.96 18.87
CA ILE A 4 24.69 -29.37 18.15
C ILE A 4 23.45 -28.82 18.88
N LEU A 5 23.46 -28.77 20.20
CA LEU A 5 22.39 -28.16 20.99
C LEU A 5 22.29 -26.63 20.78
N LEU A 6 23.42 -25.94 20.63
CA LEU A 6 23.42 -24.49 20.32
C LEU A 6 22.88 -24.20 18.92
N SER A 7 23.24 -25.03 17.92
CA SER A 7 22.72 -24.84 16.56
C SER A 7 21.23 -25.17 16.43
N LEU A 8 20.72 -26.17 17.18
CA LEU A 8 19.28 -26.42 17.24
C LEU A 8 18.50 -25.29 17.95
N ALA A 9 19.04 -24.75 19.02
CA ALA A 9 18.42 -23.61 19.74
C ALA A 9 18.39 -22.34 18.87
N ALA A 10 19.46 -22.06 18.11
CA ALA A 10 19.50 -20.94 17.19
C ALA A 10 18.52 -21.10 16.01
N ALA A 11 18.36 -22.31 15.47
CA ALA A 11 17.38 -22.62 14.43
C ALA A 11 15.94 -22.48 14.95
N LEU A 12 15.66 -22.89 16.18
CA LEU A 12 14.33 -22.74 16.80
C LEU A 12 13.98 -21.25 17.05
N CYS A 13 14.95 -20.42 17.44
CA CYS A 13 14.74 -18.98 17.60
C CYS A 13 14.46 -18.26 16.29
N MET A 14 15.02 -18.70 15.16
CA MET A 14 14.74 -18.10 13.85
C MET A 14 13.35 -18.46 13.31
N CYS A 15 12.76 -19.56 13.72
CA CYS A 15 11.39 -19.93 13.33
C CYS A 15 10.30 -19.17 14.12
N ALA A 16 10.63 -18.59 15.26
CA ALA A 16 9.65 -17.87 16.09
C ALA A 16 9.34 -16.44 15.61
N SER A 17 10.06 -15.90 14.62
CA SER A 17 9.91 -14.52 14.15
C SER A 17 9.05 -14.37 12.90
N ALA A 18 8.52 -15.43 12.32
CA ALA A 18 7.56 -15.36 11.23
C ALA A 18 6.11 -15.37 11.76
N ALA A 19 5.81 -14.53 12.74
CA ALA A 19 4.43 -14.17 12.99
C ALA A 19 3.95 -13.40 11.76
N ALA A 20 3.16 -14.04 10.90
CA ALA A 20 2.53 -13.37 9.78
C ALA A 20 1.81 -12.14 10.33
N GLN A 21 2.20 -10.96 9.84
CA GLN A 21 1.54 -9.72 10.20
C GLN A 21 0.10 -9.82 9.70
N THR A 22 -0.83 -10.18 10.58
CA THR A 22 -2.24 -10.24 10.22
C THR A 22 -2.74 -8.82 10.06
N VAL A 23 -3.09 -8.46 8.83
CA VAL A 23 -3.77 -7.20 8.58
C VAL A 23 -5.13 -7.25 9.29
N ALA A 24 -5.38 -6.28 10.16
CA ALA A 24 -6.65 -6.21 10.85
C ALA A 24 -7.80 -6.02 9.83
N PRO A 25 -8.93 -6.70 9.99
CA PRO A 25 -10.09 -6.47 9.14
C PRO A 25 -10.62 -5.05 9.33
N PHE A 26 -11.38 -4.54 8.35
CA PHE A 26 -12.07 -3.26 8.47
C PHE A 26 -13.06 -3.30 9.64
N LYS A 27 -13.24 -2.15 10.26
CA LYS A 27 -14.12 -1.95 11.41
C LYS A 27 -15.33 -1.09 11.02
N ASP A 28 -16.34 -1.15 11.86
CA ASP A 28 -17.50 -0.25 11.73
C ASP A 28 -17.08 1.22 11.79
N GLY A 29 -17.59 2.03 10.88
CA GLY A 29 -17.22 3.44 10.72
C GLY A 29 -15.94 3.68 9.92
N ASP A 30 -15.26 2.64 9.42
CA ASP A 30 -14.04 2.83 8.63
C ASP A 30 -14.31 3.54 7.29
N ARG A 31 -13.37 4.42 6.95
CA ARG A 31 -13.28 5.10 5.67
C ARG A 31 -11.99 4.65 4.97
N ALA A 32 -12.14 3.64 4.11
CA ALA A 32 -11.03 3.05 3.36
C ALA A 32 -10.87 3.80 2.03
N VAL A 33 -9.76 4.50 1.87
CA VAL A 33 -9.37 5.14 0.61
C VAL A 33 -8.31 4.29 -0.09
N PHE A 34 -8.56 3.99 -1.35
CA PHE A 34 -7.65 3.24 -2.21
C PHE A 34 -6.98 4.20 -3.18
N LEU A 35 -5.75 4.59 -2.88
CA LEU A 35 -4.91 5.44 -3.70
C LEU A 35 -4.08 4.60 -4.64
N GLY A 36 -4.06 4.93 -5.92
CA GLY A 36 -3.29 4.18 -6.90
C GLY A 36 -3.40 4.71 -8.32
N ASN A 37 -2.87 3.94 -9.24
CA ASN A 37 -2.89 4.21 -10.68
C ASN A 37 -4.11 3.58 -11.40
N SER A 38 -3.96 3.24 -12.70
CA SER A 38 -5.02 2.66 -13.53
C SER A 38 -5.64 1.37 -12.96
N ILE A 39 -4.89 0.56 -12.25
CA ILE A 39 -5.41 -0.68 -11.62
C ILE A 39 -6.42 -0.33 -10.54
N THR A 40 -6.15 0.71 -9.76
CA THR A 40 -7.06 1.21 -8.74
C THR A 40 -8.22 1.99 -9.35
N ASP A 41 -7.93 2.86 -10.34
CA ASP A 41 -8.93 3.64 -11.09
C ASP A 41 -10.02 2.74 -11.71
N GLY A 42 -9.62 1.61 -12.30
CA GLY A 42 -10.53 0.62 -12.86
C GLY A 42 -11.51 -0.01 -11.88
N GLY A 43 -11.32 0.13 -10.58
CA GLY A 43 -12.33 -0.13 -9.56
C GLY A 43 -12.56 -1.60 -9.19
N HIS A 44 -11.88 -2.55 -9.82
CA HIS A 44 -12.25 -3.96 -9.69
C HIS A 44 -11.99 -4.53 -8.29
N TYR A 45 -10.75 -4.48 -7.80
CA TYR A 45 -10.39 -5.19 -6.57
C TYR A 45 -11.04 -4.60 -5.31
N HIS A 46 -11.08 -3.29 -5.17
CA HIS A 46 -11.71 -2.67 -4.01
C HIS A 46 -13.24 -2.75 -4.04
N SER A 47 -13.86 -2.84 -5.23
CA SER A 47 -15.28 -3.12 -5.36
C SER A 47 -15.64 -4.53 -4.88
N TYR A 48 -14.78 -5.53 -5.15
CA TYR A 48 -14.96 -6.87 -4.60
C TYR A 48 -14.78 -6.91 -3.08
N ILE A 49 -13.82 -6.16 -2.54
CA ILE A 49 -13.66 -6.01 -1.10
C ILE A 49 -14.93 -5.39 -0.49
N TRP A 50 -15.43 -4.31 -1.08
CA TRP A 50 -16.65 -3.66 -0.62
C TRP A 50 -17.85 -4.60 -0.68
N LEU A 51 -18.04 -5.30 -1.79
CA LEU A 51 -19.11 -6.27 -1.97
C LEU A 51 -19.05 -7.41 -0.92
N TYR A 52 -17.85 -7.89 -0.61
CA TYR A 52 -17.66 -8.89 0.43
C TYR A 52 -18.16 -8.37 1.79
N TYR A 53 -17.77 -7.16 2.18
CA TYR A 53 -18.20 -6.58 3.45
C TYR A 53 -19.70 -6.29 3.47
N MET A 54 -20.26 -5.74 2.42
CA MET A 54 -21.71 -5.47 2.29
C MET A 54 -22.55 -6.74 2.41
N THR A 55 -22.07 -7.85 1.88
CA THR A 55 -22.82 -9.12 1.91
C THR A 55 -22.62 -9.91 3.21
N ARG A 56 -21.47 -9.80 3.85
CA ARG A 56 -21.14 -10.56 5.06
C ARG A 56 -21.42 -9.79 6.35
N PHE A 57 -21.34 -8.48 6.28
CA PHE A 57 -21.49 -7.58 7.43
C PHE A 57 -22.45 -6.42 7.07
N PRO A 58 -23.72 -6.70 6.76
CA PRO A 58 -24.66 -5.71 6.18
C PRO A 58 -24.98 -4.52 7.08
N TYR A 59 -24.66 -4.62 8.36
CA TYR A 59 -24.89 -3.53 9.33
C TYR A 59 -23.63 -2.69 9.60
N MET A 60 -22.50 -3.01 8.95
CA MET A 60 -21.25 -2.28 9.09
C MET A 60 -21.30 -1.01 8.22
N ASP A 61 -21.05 0.17 8.80
CA ASP A 61 -20.85 1.42 8.05
C ASP A 61 -19.39 1.47 7.53
N LEU A 62 -19.11 0.74 6.46
CA LEU A 62 -17.84 0.76 5.77
C LEU A 62 -17.95 1.60 4.50
N ARG A 63 -17.12 2.64 4.39
CA ARG A 63 -17.02 3.46 3.18
C ARG A 63 -15.75 3.11 2.42
N VAL A 64 -15.91 2.65 1.19
CA VAL A 64 -14.81 2.36 0.26
C VAL A 64 -14.78 3.45 -0.80
N MET A 65 -13.65 4.13 -0.92
CA MET A 65 -13.48 5.28 -1.81
C MET A 65 -12.31 5.03 -2.76
N ASN A 66 -12.59 5.15 -4.05
CA ASN A 66 -11.58 5.08 -5.09
C ASN A 66 -10.87 6.45 -5.22
N ALA A 67 -9.55 6.42 -5.14
CA ALA A 67 -8.65 7.53 -5.41
C ALA A 67 -7.55 7.12 -6.39
N GLY A 68 -7.88 6.21 -7.32
CA GLY A 68 -7.02 5.84 -8.44
C GLY A 68 -7.14 6.84 -9.58
N ILE A 69 -6.02 7.11 -10.26
CA ILE A 69 -5.97 7.85 -11.52
C ILE A 69 -5.03 7.13 -12.48
N GLY A 70 -5.51 6.88 -13.70
CA GLY A 70 -4.74 6.18 -14.73
C GLY A 70 -3.44 6.91 -15.07
N GLY A 71 -2.34 6.15 -15.20
CA GLY A 71 -1.04 6.68 -15.60
C GLY A 71 -0.21 7.32 -14.49
N GLU A 72 -0.75 7.55 -13.29
CA GLU A 72 -0.03 8.22 -12.21
C GLU A 72 1.16 7.43 -11.67
N THR A 73 2.19 8.18 -11.35
CA THR A 73 3.37 7.77 -10.58
C THR A 73 3.21 8.10 -9.10
N ALA A 74 4.12 7.60 -8.25
CA ALA A 74 4.18 7.97 -6.84
C ALA A 74 4.29 9.49 -6.64
N GLY A 75 5.08 10.18 -7.48
CA GLY A 75 5.24 11.63 -7.44
C GLY A 75 3.95 12.39 -7.75
N ASP A 76 3.12 11.88 -8.64
CA ASP A 76 1.83 12.50 -8.98
C ASP A 76 0.81 12.28 -7.86
N MET A 77 0.74 11.08 -7.32
CA MET A 77 -0.10 10.76 -6.16
C MET A 77 0.25 11.65 -4.96
N TYR A 78 1.54 11.89 -4.72
CA TYR A 78 2.01 12.75 -3.62
C TYR A 78 1.45 14.18 -3.73
N LYS A 79 1.44 14.76 -4.94
CA LYS A 79 0.97 16.14 -5.18
C LYS A 79 -0.51 16.36 -4.83
N ARG A 80 -1.33 15.29 -4.86
CA ARG A 80 -2.77 15.38 -4.62
C ARG A 80 -3.25 14.78 -3.29
N LEU A 81 -2.32 14.37 -2.41
CA LEU A 81 -2.68 13.74 -1.13
C LEU A 81 -3.64 14.58 -0.31
N ASP A 82 -3.34 15.87 -0.11
CA ASP A 82 -4.15 16.75 0.75
C ASP A 82 -5.55 16.96 0.19
N GLY A 83 -5.64 17.34 -1.08
CA GLY A 83 -6.90 17.71 -1.73
C GLY A 83 -7.80 16.52 -2.03
N ASP A 84 -7.24 15.39 -2.37
CA ASP A 84 -7.99 14.25 -2.92
C ASP A 84 -8.07 13.05 -1.96
N VAL A 85 -7.11 12.87 -1.09
CA VAL A 85 -7.07 11.74 -0.18
C VAL A 85 -7.44 12.18 1.25
N PHE A 86 -6.70 13.11 1.84
CA PHE A 86 -6.91 13.49 3.25
C PHE A 86 -8.18 14.30 3.47
N SER A 87 -8.66 15.02 2.46
CA SER A 87 -9.99 15.65 2.50
C SER A 87 -11.13 14.65 2.77
N LYS A 88 -10.96 13.39 2.40
CA LYS A 88 -11.89 12.28 2.67
C LYS A 88 -11.77 11.74 4.11
N ARG A 89 -10.79 12.20 4.88
CA ARG A 89 -10.51 11.78 6.26
C ARG A 89 -10.43 10.27 6.40
N PRO A 90 -9.52 9.58 5.67
CA PRO A 90 -9.40 8.12 5.72
C PRO A 90 -9.04 7.64 7.13
N THR A 91 -9.62 6.51 7.55
CA THR A 91 -9.16 5.73 8.72
C THR A 91 -8.25 4.60 8.27
N VAL A 92 -8.39 4.20 7.00
CA VAL A 92 -7.52 3.23 6.34
C VAL A 92 -7.13 3.77 4.97
N LEU A 93 -5.85 3.82 4.69
CA LEU A 93 -5.31 4.21 3.39
C LEU A 93 -4.52 3.03 2.80
N THR A 94 -4.93 2.60 1.61
CA THR A 94 -4.17 1.65 0.79
C THR A 94 -3.51 2.41 -0.34
N VAL A 95 -2.20 2.22 -0.51
CA VAL A 95 -1.43 2.89 -1.55
C VAL A 95 -0.79 1.86 -2.46
N THR A 96 -1.04 1.98 -3.78
CA THR A 96 -0.45 1.11 -4.81
C THR A 96 0.23 1.96 -5.89
N PHE A 97 1.52 1.78 -6.06
CA PHE A 97 2.34 2.47 -7.07
C PHE A 97 3.48 1.57 -7.54
N GLY A 98 4.33 2.07 -8.42
CA GLY A 98 5.53 1.37 -8.90
C GLY A 98 5.47 1.02 -10.39
N MET A 99 4.32 0.59 -10.91
CA MET A 99 4.20 0.14 -12.29
C MET A 99 4.53 1.27 -13.28
N ASN A 100 3.97 2.47 -13.10
CA ASN A 100 4.27 3.63 -13.94
C ASN A 100 5.60 4.29 -13.57
N ASP A 101 6.04 4.12 -12.33
CA ASP A 101 7.31 4.67 -11.84
C ASP A 101 8.52 4.04 -12.51
N THR A 102 8.40 2.80 -12.96
CA THR A 102 9.46 2.07 -13.66
C THR A 102 9.65 2.51 -15.12
N GLY A 103 8.70 3.31 -15.66
CA GLY A 103 8.84 3.90 -17.00
C GLY A 103 8.83 2.92 -18.15
N TYR A 104 8.04 1.87 -18.11
CA TYR A 104 7.79 0.83 -19.11
C TYR A 104 8.79 0.67 -20.27
N MET A 105 9.12 1.77 -20.97
CA MET A 105 9.96 1.82 -22.18
C MET A 105 11.26 2.61 -21.97
N GLU A 106 11.39 3.35 -20.87
CA GLU A 106 12.52 4.25 -20.64
C GLU A 106 13.72 3.54 -19.99
N TYR A 107 13.58 2.27 -19.67
CA TYR A 107 14.59 1.46 -18.95
C TYR A 107 15.77 1.00 -19.83
N ASN A 108 15.83 1.39 -21.09
CA ASN A 108 16.84 0.92 -22.03
C ASN A 108 18.01 1.91 -22.25
N GLY A 109 18.18 2.90 -21.37
CA GLY A 109 19.23 3.89 -21.47
C GLY A 109 20.38 3.67 -20.48
N ASP A 110 21.54 4.24 -20.80
CA ASP A 110 22.76 4.19 -19.97
C ASP A 110 22.61 4.89 -18.60
N ASP A 111 21.53 5.66 -18.40
CA ASP A 111 21.22 6.43 -17.19
C ASP A 111 20.24 5.72 -16.21
N ALA A 112 20.08 4.41 -16.33
CA ALA A 112 19.14 3.63 -15.50
C ALA A 112 19.36 3.83 -13.98
N GLY A 113 20.60 4.07 -13.56
CA GLY A 113 20.93 4.33 -12.15
C GLY A 113 20.37 5.65 -11.62
N ALA A 114 20.56 6.74 -12.36
CA ALA A 114 20.08 8.07 -11.95
C ALA A 114 18.54 8.15 -11.97
N PHE A 115 17.91 7.52 -12.96
CA PHE A 115 16.46 7.38 -13.04
C PHE A 115 15.92 6.59 -11.85
N GLY A 116 16.52 5.45 -11.53
CA GLY A 116 16.13 4.61 -10.40
C GLY A 116 16.23 5.34 -9.06
N GLU A 117 17.28 6.15 -8.83
CA GLU A 117 17.43 6.93 -7.61
C GLU A 117 16.34 8.02 -7.50
N LYS A 118 16.05 8.75 -8.57
CA LYS A 118 14.99 9.75 -8.58
C LYS A 118 13.64 9.13 -8.24
N LYS A 119 13.29 8.01 -8.88
CA LYS A 119 12.03 7.31 -8.63
C LYS A 119 11.94 6.73 -7.23
N TYR A 120 13.05 6.19 -6.73
CA TYR A 120 13.13 5.74 -5.34
C TYR A 120 12.82 6.89 -4.35
N ARG A 121 13.37 8.08 -4.56
CA ARG A 121 13.10 9.24 -3.71
C ARG A 121 11.63 9.66 -3.77
N GLU A 122 11.01 9.68 -4.96
CA GLU A 122 9.58 9.98 -5.13
C GLU A 122 8.69 8.99 -4.37
N CYS A 123 8.98 7.69 -4.50
CA CYS A 123 8.26 6.63 -3.78
C CYS A 123 8.46 6.73 -2.26
N TYR A 124 9.69 7.03 -1.83
CA TYR A 124 10.00 7.21 -0.42
C TYR A 124 9.22 8.41 0.18
N CYS A 125 9.19 9.53 -0.52
CA CYS A 125 8.41 10.70 -0.08
C CYS A 125 6.93 10.34 0.08
N LEU A 126 6.33 9.64 -0.87
CA LEU A 126 4.92 9.24 -0.77
C LEU A 126 4.65 8.38 0.47
N LEU A 127 5.51 7.39 0.74
CA LEU A 127 5.34 6.47 1.86
C LEU A 127 5.50 7.13 3.23
N TYR A 128 6.51 8.01 3.38
CA TYR A 128 6.89 8.56 4.68
C TYR A 128 6.22 9.88 5.02
N THR A 129 5.70 10.59 4.03
CA THR A 129 4.97 11.85 4.26
C THR A 129 3.45 11.67 4.27
N SER A 130 2.95 10.49 3.88
CA SER A 130 1.55 10.16 4.10
C SER A 130 1.30 10.04 5.60
N PRO A 131 0.44 10.88 6.21
CA PRO A 131 0.17 10.78 7.64
C PRO A 131 -0.36 9.41 8.00
N SER A 132 0.16 8.88 9.09
CA SER A 132 -0.40 7.67 9.67
C SER A 132 -1.85 7.94 10.10
N PRO A 133 -2.80 7.06 9.81
CA PRO A 133 -4.18 7.22 10.29
C PRO A 133 -4.32 7.22 11.82
N ARG A 134 -3.23 7.14 12.55
CA ARG A 134 -3.19 7.06 14.03
C ARG A 134 -2.75 8.35 14.71
N ASP A 135 -2.39 9.39 13.94
CA ASP A 135 -1.96 10.69 14.46
C ASP A 135 -3.12 11.69 14.52
#